data_d2a005413b0c01542342445ce259b628
#
_entry.id   d2a005413b0c01542342445ce259b628
#
_cell.length_a   1.000
_cell.length_b   1.000
_cell.length_c   1.000
_cell.angle_alpha   90.00
_cell.angle_beta   90.00
_cell.angle_gamma   90.00
#
_symmetry.space_group_name_H-M   'P 1'
#
loop_
_entity.id
_entity.type
_entity.pdbx_description
1 polymer ?
#
loop_
_entity_poly.entity_id
_entity_poly.type
_entity_poly.pdbx_seq_one_letter_code
_entity_poly.pdbx_strand_id
1 'polypeptide(L)'
;MLAVKVLDAPPAADRAVVFDEVDAGIGGRVADAVGARLRSLSRTAQVLCVTHLPQVAAHADAHVHISKQVSGGRTVTSAVALSGERRIEEIARMMAGDTSAPMLEGARTLLAAKAKGESEAGAKGESESPQAAAGRKGRGRGTKVSG
;
A
#
# COMPACT_ATOMS: atom_id res chain seq x y z
N MET A 1 16.45 11.66 -1.89
CA MET A 1 16.45 10.19 -2.12
C MET A 1 16.00 9.54 -0.81
N LEU A 2 14.70 9.21 -0.71
CA LEU A 2 14.14 8.60 0.49
C LEU A 2 14.39 7.09 0.40
N ALA A 3 15.31 6.58 1.21
CA ALA A 3 15.51 5.15 1.38
C ALA A 3 14.43 4.66 2.35
N VAL A 4 13.41 3.99 1.84
CA VAL A 4 12.49 3.22 2.68
C VAL A 4 13.27 2.01 3.18
N LYS A 5 13.81 2.10 4.38
CA LYS A 5 14.41 0.96 5.07
C LYS A 5 13.27 0.08 5.55
N VAL A 6 12.93 -0.93 4.75
CA VAL A 6 12.12 -2.05 5.24
C VAL A 6 12.99 -2.75 6.29
N LEU A 7 12.71 -2.49 7.56
CA LEU A 7 13.32 -3.24 8.64
C LEU A 7 12.67 -4.63 8.63
N ASP A 8 13.49 -5.64 8.42
CA ASP A 8 13.14 -7.04 8.69
C ASP A 8 12.86 -7.17 10.19
N ALA A 9 11.63 -6.92 10.56
CA ALA A 9 11.16 -7.17 11.91
C ALA A 9 9.99 -8.17 11.82
N PRO A 10 9.92 -9.11 12.75
CA PRO A 10 8.84 -10.10 12.76
C PRO A 10 7.48 -9.43 12.75
N PRO A 11 6.44 -10.05 12.16
CA PRO A 11 5.10 -9.50 12.11
C PRO A 11 4.59 -9.32 13.53
N ALA A 12 4.62 -8.09 14.01
CA ALA A 12 3.99 -7.70 15.26
C ALA A 12 2.69 -6.98 14.89
N ALA A 13 1.56 -7.57 15.23
CA ALA A 13 0.23 -7.05 14.99
C ALA A 13 0.00 -5.63 15.59
N ASP A 14 0.91 -5.15 16.42
CA ASP A 14 0.82 -3.90 17.17
C ASP A 14 1.73 -2.78 16.60
N ARG A 15 2.20 -2.92 15.35
CA ARG A 15 3.04 -1.89 14.74
C ARG A 15 2.24 -0.94 13.88
N ALA A 16 2.33 0.36 14.20
CA ALA A 16 1.90 1.44 13.32
C ALA A 16 3.13 2.13 12.71
N VAL A 17 3.11 2.34 11.40
CA VAL A 17 4.15 3.06 10.65
C VAL A 17 3.51 4.30 10.04
N VAL A 18 4.10 5.45 10.32
CA VAL A 18 3.61 6.75 9.82
C VAL A 18 4.57 7.25 8.75
N PHE A 19 4.02 7.59 7.61
CA PHE A 19 4.73 8.22 6.50
C PHE A 19 4.18 9.62 6.29
N ASP A 20 5.02 10.62 6.45
CA ASP A 20 4.70 12.00 6.20
C ASP A 20 5.51 12.51 5.00
N GLU A 21 4.85 13.26 4.10
CA GLU A 21 5.45 13.85 2.89
C GLU A 21 6.21 12.86 1.99
N VAL A 22 5.76 11.60 1.89
CA VAL A 22 6.39 10.58 1.03
C VAL A 22 6.31 10.90 -0.46
N ASP A 23 5.48 11.86 -0.81
CA ASP A 23 5.18 12.31 -2.16
C ASP A 23 5.93 13.61 -2.54
N ALA A 24 6.82 14.11 -1.69
CA ALA A 24 7.66 15.26 -2.00
C ALA A 24 8.56 14.99 -3.22
N GLY A 25 8.32 15.72 -4.32
CA GLY A 25 9.13 15.63 -5.54
C GLY A 25 8.87 14.39 -6.40
N ILE A 26 7.83 13.59 -6.14
CA ILE A 26 7.42 12.47 -6.97
C ILE A 26 6.06 12.75 -7.63
N GLY A 27 5.76 12.03 -8.71
CA GLY A 27 4.47 12.13 -9.40
C GLY A 27 4.24 10.97 -10.37
N GLY A 28 3.05 10.92 -10.96
CA GLY A 28 2.69 9.94 -11.99
C GLY A 28 2.96 8.49 -11.58
N ARG A 29 3.74 7.76 -12.39
CA ARG A 29 4.02 6.33 -12.18
C ARG A 29 4.82 6.04 -10.91
N VAL A 30 5.67 6.98 -10.46
CA VAL A 30 6.45 6.80 -9.22
C VAL A 30 5.53 6.85 -8.01
N ALA A 31 4.60 7.80 -7.98
CA ALA A 31 3.59 7.89 -6.93
C ALA A 31 2.73 6.62 -6.85
N ASP A 32 2.35 6.06 -7.99
CA ASP A 32 1.61 4.81 -8.05
C ASP A 32 2.41 3.63 -7.47
N ALA A 33 3.68 3.50 -7.83
CA ALA A 33 4.56 2.47 -7.29
C ALA A 33 4.76 2.61 -5.77
N VAL A 34 4.85 3.84 -5.25
CA VAL A 34 4.92 4.12 -3.80
C VAL A 34 3.62 3.67 -3.13
N GLY A 35 2.46 4.05 -3.66
CA GLY A 35 1.16 3.62 -3.13
C GLY A 35 1.03 2.10 -3.06
N ALA A 36 1.43 1.38 -4.12
CA ALA A 36 1.42 -0.08 -4.15
C ALA A 36 2.34 -0.69 -3.08
N ARG A 37 3.51 -0.09 -2.81
CA ARG A 37 4.42 -0.53 -1.76
C ARG A 37 3.87 -0.30 -0.35
N LEU A 38 3.27 0.86 -0.11
CA LEU A 38 2.59 1.16 1.16
C LEU A 38 1.44 0.17 1.40
N ARG A 39 0.67 -0.13 0.37
CA ARG A 39 -0.39 -1.14 0.40
C ARG A 39 0.16 -2.54 0.72
N SER A 40 1.28 -2.94 0.15
CA SER A 40 1.92 -4.22 0.48
C SER A 40 2.36 -4.27 1.94
N LEU A 41 2.90 -3.17 2.47
CA LEU A 41 3.32 -3.05 3.87
C LEU A 41 2.12 -3.14 4.83
N SER A 42 0.95 -2.63 4.44
CA SER A 42 -0.24 -2.65 5.30
C SER A 42 -0.79 -4.06 5.61
N ARG A 43 -0.31 -5.08 4.90
CA ARG A 43 -0.62 -6.49 5.20
C ARG A 43 0.05 -7.00 6.49
N THR A 44 1.11 -6.36 6.93
CA THR A 44 1.92 -6.77 8.09
C THR A 44 1.99 -5.74 9.21
N ALA A 45 1.55 -4.50 8.95
CA ALA A 45 1.56 -3.40 9.90
C ALA A 45 0.44 -2.41 9.59
N GLN A 46 -0.03 -1.67 10.58
CA GLN A 46 -0.89 -0.51 10.33
C GLN A 46 -0.05 0.59 9.65
N VAL A 47 -0.46 1.04 8.48
CA VAL A 47 0.23 2.11 7.74
C VAL A 47 -0.63 3.36 7.74
N LEU A 48 -0.09 4.46 8.22
CA LEU A 48 -0.66 5.79 8.10
C LEU A 48 0.21 6.61 7.14
N CYS A 49 -0.37 7.14 6.07
CA CYS A 49 0.34 7.95 5.09
C CYS A 49 -0.36 9.29 4.92
N VAL A 50 0.38 10.39 5.04
CA VAL A 50 -0.09 11.73 4.69
C VAL A 50 0.38 12.04 3.28
N THR A 51 -0.54 12.33 2.36
CA THR A 51 -0.27 12.56 0.95
C THR A 51 -1.22 13.55 0.33
N HIS A 52 -0.77 14.28 -0.68
CA HIS A 52 -1.61 15.10 -1.55
C HIS A 52 -1.81 14.48 -2.94
N LEU A 53 -1.17 13.32 -3.22
CA LEU A 53 -1.24 12.65 -4.52
C LEU A 53 -2.40 11.64 -4.58
N PRO A 54 -3.34 11.79 -5.52
CA PRO A 54 -4.46 10.88 -5.69
C PRO A 54 -4.02 9.44 -6.02
N GLN A 55 -2.87 9.27 -6.70
CA GLN A 55 -2.30 7.96 -7.02
C GLN A 55 -1.93 7.18 -5.75
N VAL A 56 -1.37 7.84 -4.73
CA VAL A 56 -1.05 7.22 -3.43
C VAL A 56 -2.32 6.97 -2.64
N ALA A 57 -3.21 7.98 -2.52
CA ALA A 57 -4.44 7.90 -1.76
C ALA A 57 -5.40 6.80 -2.27
N ALA A 58 -5.40 6.54 -3.60
CA ALA A 58 -6.24 5.51 -4.20
C ALA A 58 -5.89 4.08 -3.74
N HIS A 59 -4.65 3.82 -3.30
CA HIS A 59 -4.22 2.51 -2.78
C HIS A 59 -4.66 2.25 -1.32
N ALA A 60 -5.13 3.26 -0.59
CA ALA A 60 -5.48 3.11 0.82
C ALA A 60 -6.80 2.34 1.02
N ASP A 61 -6.89 1.54 2.11
CA ASP A 61 -8.14 0.90 2.55
C ASP A 61 -9.11 1.92 3.13
N ALA A 62 -8.59 2.85 3.92
CA ALA A 62 -9.33 3.94 4.55
C ALA A 62 -8.79 5.29 4.06
N HIS A 63 -9.66 6.24 3.83
CA HIS A 63 -9.31 7.60 3.43
C HIS A 63 -9.87 8.59 4.44
N VAL A 64 -9.00 9.41 5.01
CA VAL A 64 -9.38 10.49 5.95
C VAL A 64 -9.01 11.82 5.32
N HIS A 65 -10.02 12.67 5.13
CA HIS A 65 -9.83 14.06 4.68
C HIS A 65 -9.57 14.97 5.87
N ILE A 66 -8.47 15.72 5.82
CA ILE A 66 -8.13 16.73 6.84
C ILE A 66 -8.36 18.11 6.25
N SER A 67 -9.18 18.91 6.92
CA SER A 67 -9.42 20.29 6.56
C SER A 67 -9.11 21.24 7.73
N LYS A 68 -8.64 22.44 7.37
CA LYS A 68 -8.40 23.53 8.32
C LYS A 68 -9.31 24.68 7.99
N GLN A 69 -10.05 25.15 8.98
CA GLN A 69 -10.97 26.31 8.84
C GLN A 69 -10.62 27.35 9.91
N VAL A 70 -10.66 28.61 9.52
CA VAL A 70 -10.51 29.72 10.46
C VAL A 70 -11.91 30.21 10.84
N SER A 71 -12.26 30.08 12.10
CA SER A 71 -13.52 30.54 12.65
C SER A 71 -13.26 31.36 13.91
N GLY A 72 -13.74 32.61 13.95
CA GLY A 72 -13.57 33.50 15.11
C GLY A 72 -12.11 33.74 15.50
N GLY A 73 -11.20 33.83 14.52
CA GLY A 73 -9.76 34.05 14.76
C GLY A 73 -8.99 32.81 15.25
N ARG A 74 -9.65 31.66 15.32
CA ARG A 74 -9.03 30.39 15.69
C ARG A 74 -9.02 29.41 14.49
N THR A 75 -7.93 28.69 14.32
CA THR A 75 -7.85 27.60 13.34
C THR A 75 -8.40 26.32 13.96
N VAL A 76 -9.44 25.79 13.35
CA VAL A 76 -10.02 24.49 13.70
C VAL A 76 -9.63 23.48 12.63
N THR A 77 -9.06 22.37 13.04
CA THR A 77 -8.75 21.24 12.16
C THR A 77 -9.83 20.17 12.33
N SER A 78 -10.37 19.68 11.24
CA SER A 78 -11.29 18.55 11.23
C SER A 78 -10.72 17.39 10.43
N ALA A 79 -11.01 16.17 10.88
CA ALA A 79 -10.65 14.94 10.21
C ALA A 79 -11.94 14.12 9.97
N VAL A 80 -12.21 13.77 8.71
CA VAL A 80 -13.43 13.07 8.31
C VAL A 80 -13.07 11.84 7.50
N ALA A 81 -13.53 10.67 7.94
CA ALA A 81 -13.40 9.44 7.17
C ALA A 81 -14.31 9.51 5.94
N LEU A 82 -13.75 9.17 4.78
CA LEU A 82 -14.44 9.20 3.50
C LEU A 82 -14.69 7.79 2.98
N SER A 83 -15.88 7.55 2.43
CA SER A 83 -16.26 6.31 1.76
C SER A 83 -17.24 6.59 0.61
N GLY A 84 -17.43 5.62 -0.29
CA GLY A 84 -18.34 5.73 -1.41
C GLY A 84 -18.11 6.98 -2.26
N GLU A 85 -19.19 7.69 -2.59
CA GLU A 85 -19.14 8.88 -3.46
C GLU A 85 -18.26 10.00 -2.88
N ARG A 86 -18.27 10.22 -1.56
CA ARG A 86 -17.40 11.23 -0.94
C ARG A 86 -15.90 10.96 -1.16
N ARG A 87 -15.50 9.70 -1.18
CA ARG A 87 -14.12 9.33 -1.50
C ARG A 87 -13.80 9.59 -2.97
N ILE A 88 -14.75 9.31 -3.88
CA ILE A 88 -14.59 9.58 -5.31
C ILE A 88 -14.47 11.08 -5.55
N GLU A 89 -15.30 11.90 -4.93
CA GLU A 89 -15.25 13.36 -5.00
C GLU A 89 -13.90 13.90 -4.53
N GLU A 90 -13.39 13.39 -3.41
CA GLU A 90 -12.08 13.82 -2.89
C GLU A 90 -10.93 13.42 -3.82
N ILE A 91 -10.93 12.20 -4.36
CA ILE A 91 -9.93 11.79 -5.34
C ILE A 91 -10.00 12.66 -6.60
N ALA A 92 -11.20 12.97 -7.11
CA ALA A 92 -11.37 13.88 -8.24
C ALA A 92 -10.80 15.28 -7.93
N ARG A 93 -11.11 15.83 -6.76
CA ARG A 93 -10.57 17.10 -6.29
C ARG A 93 -9.04 17.08 -6.18
N MET A 94 -8.46 15.98 -5.69
CA MET A 94 -7.00 15.79 -5.62
C MET A 94 -6.37 15.71 -7.01
N MET A 95 -7.08 15.20 -8.04
CA MET A 95 -6.59 15.08 -9.42
C MET A 95 -6.49 16.44 -10.14
N ALA A 96 -7.51 17.27 -9.99
CA ALA A 96 -7.67 18.47 -10.82
C ALA A 96 -8.17 19.72 -10.06
N GLY A 97 -8.42 19.62 -8.77
CA GLY A 97 -8.97 20.71 -7.95
C GLY A 97 -10.48 20.88 -8.06
N ASP A 98 -11.18 20.08 -8.88
CA ASP A 98 -12.61 20.15 -9.09
C ASP A 98 -13.30 18.77 -9.06
N THR A 99 -14.64 18.76 -9.08
CA THR A 99 -15.48 17.58 -9.09
C THR A 99 -16.38 17.53 -10.33
N SER A 100 -15.87 17.98 -11.47
CA SER A 100 -16.58 17.88 -12.74
C SER A 100 -16.83 16.41 -13.14
N ALA A 101 -17.85 16.17 -13.97
CA ALA A 101 -18.20 14.81 -14.38
C ALA A 101 -17.04 13.99 -14.96
N PRO A 102 -16.16 14.56 -15.82
CA PRO A 102 -14.98 13.84 -16.29
C PRO A 102 -13.99 13.48 -15.17
N MET A 103 -13.82 14.34 -14.16
CA MET A 103 -12.92 14.09 -13.03
C MET A 103 -13.48 13.01 -12.10
N LEU A 104 -14.78 13.01 -11.85
CA LEU A 104 -15.44 11.95 -11.09
C LEU A 104 -15.29 10.59 -11.78
N GLU A 105 -15.43 10.53 -13.10
CA GLU A 105 -15.25 9.29 -13.85
C GLU A 105 -13.77 8.82 -13.83
N GLY A 106 -12.84 9.75 -13.96
CA GLY A 106 -11.42 9.47 -13.79
C GLY A 106 -11.08 8.92 -12.41
N ALA A 107 -11.67 9.50 -11.36
CA ALA A 107 -11.49 9.05 -9.99
C ALA A 107 -12.06 7.64 -9.76
N ARG A 108 -13.25 7.33 -10.30
CA ARG A 108 -13.83 5.98 -10.27
C ARG A 108 -12.92 4.96 -10.96
N THR A 109 -12.42 5.31 -12.14
CA THR A 109 -11.50 4.45 -12.90
C THR A 109 -10.22 4.19 -12.12
N LEU A 110 -9.63 5.23 -11.52
CA LEU A 110 -8.42 5.09 -10.70
C LEU A 110 -8.65 4.15 -9.51
N LEU A 111 -9.72 4.35 -8.75
CA LEU A 111 -10.05 3.51 -7.59
C LEU A 111 -10.34 2.05 -8.00
N ALA A 112 -11.09 1.84 -9.09
CA ALA A 112 -11.39 0.50 -9.60
C ALA A 112 -10.14 -0.25 -10.07
N ALA A 113 -9.19 0.44 -10.70
CA ALA A 113 -7.92 -0.16 -11.12
C ALA A 113 -7.09 -0.67 -9.93
N LYS A 114 -7.13 0.05 -8.79
CA LYS A 114 -6.41 -0.38 -7.57
C LYS A 114 -7.07 -1.55 -6.87
N ALA A 115 -8.39 -1.60 -6.83
CA ALA A 115 -9.14 -2.74 -6.29
C ALA A 115 -8.91 -4.03 -7.10
N LYS A 116 -8.78 -3.96 -8.44
CA LYS A 116 -8.50 -5.13 -9.30
C LYS A 116 -7.08 -5.67 -9.12
N GLY A 117 -6.09 -4.80 -9.00
CA GLY A 117 -4.70 -5.22 -8.78
C GLY A 117 -4.49 -6.03 -7.50
N GLU A 118 -5.40 -5.92 -6.54
CA GLU A 118 -5.39 -6.70 -5.30
C GLU A 118 -5.84 -8.14 -5.50
N SER A 119 -6.84 -8.39 -6.34
CA SER A 119 -7.33 -9.75 -6.59
C SER A 119 -6.32 -10.60 -7.35
N GLU A 120 -5.50 -9.99 -8.22
CA GLU A 120 -4.45 -10.69 -8.96
C GLU A 120 -3.18 -10.94 -8.13
N ALA A 121 -2.83 -10.02 -7.22
CA ALA A 121 -1.68 -10.18 -6.33
C ALA A 121 -1.95 -11.22 -5.22
N GLY A 122 -3.19 -11.34 -4.75
CA GLY A 122 -3.63 -12.36 -3.79
C GLY A 122 -3.57 -13.78 -4.36
N ALA A 123 -3.94 -13.94 -5.63
CA ALA A 123 -3.98 -15.24 -6.31
C ALA A 123 -2.58 -15.82 -6.63
N LYS A 124 -1.56 -14.98 -6.78
CA LYS A 124 -0.17 -15.42 -7.03
C LYS A 124 0.61 -15.81 -5.78
N GLY A 125 0.17 -15.41 -4.59
CA GLY A 125 0.85 -15.71 -3.32
C GLY A 125 0.58 -17.11 -2.77
N GLU A 126 -0.44 -17.82 -3.24
CA GLU A 126 -0.84 -19.14 -2.71
C GLU A 126 -0.25 -20.35 -3.47
N SER A 127 0.47 -20.15 -4.57
CA SER A 127 0.98 -21.24 -5.42
C SER A 127 2.45 -21.61 -5.23
N GLU A 128 3.20 -20.96 -4.34
CA GLU A 128 4.60 -21.28 -4.09
C GLU A 128 4.83 -21.85 -2.68
N SER A 129 4.36 -23.08 -2.46
CA SER A 129 4.84 -23.90 -1.35
C SER A 129 6.15 -24.58 -1.78
N PRO A 130 7.25 -24.45 -1.00
CA PRO A 130 8.49 -25.18 -1.30
C PRO A 130 8.26 -26.66 -1.05
N GLN A 131 8.28 -27.47 -2.11
CA GLN A 131 8.36 -28.93 -1.99
C GLN A 131 9.66 -29.28 -1.27
N ALA A 132 9.53 -29.91 -0.11
CA ALA A 132 10.59 -30.52 0.64
C ALA A 132 11.29 -31.60 -0.22
N ALA A 133 12.57 -31.40 -0.50
CA ALA A 133 13.42 -32.39 -1.12
C ALA A 133 13.69 -33.52 -0.11
N ALA A 134 12.95 -34.61 -0.25
CA ALA A 134 13.19 -35.84 0.49
C ALA A 134 14.35 -36.64 -0.13
N GLY A 135 15.34 -36.99 0.68
CA GLY A 135 15.97 -38.29 0.68
C GLY A 135 16.90 -38.67 -0.48
N ARG A 136 18.19 -38.51 -0.28
CA ARG A 136 19.17 -39.42 -0.91
C ARG A 136 19.87 -40.24 0.16
N LYS A 137 19.42 -41.49 0.31
CA LYS A 137 20.12 -42.58 0.99
C LYS A 137 21.47 -42.83 0.30
N GLY A 138 22.59 -42.58 0.97
CA GLY A 138 23.91 -43.03 0.58
C GLY A 138 24.08 -44.51 0.96
N ARG A 139 24.31 -45.35 -0.03
CA ARG A 139 24.74 -46.74 0.13
C ARG A 139 26.18 -46.77 0.59
N GLY A 140 26.41 -47.28 1.80
CA GLY A 140 27.75 -47.66 2.25
C GLY A 140 28.24 -48.89 1.50
N ARG A 141 29.45 -48.77 0.93
CA ARG A 141 30.20 -49.87 0.38
C ARG A 141 31.21 -50.34 1.43
N GLY A 142 31.04 -51.54 1.94
CA GLY A 142 32.00 -52.21 2.75
C GLY A 142 33.23 -52.59 1.94
N THR A 143 34.40 -52.32 2.41
CA THR A 143 35.65 -52.90 1.99
C THR A 143 36.17 -53.81 3.08
N LYS A 144 36.22 -55.07 2.75
CA LYS A 144 36.86 -56.19 3.46
C LYS A 144 38.36 -56.12 3.20
N VAL A 145 39.17 -56.06 4.22
CA VAL A 145 40.63 -56.31 4.12
C VAL A 145 40.97 -57.45 5.08
N SER A 146 41.47 -58.51 4.48
CA SER A 146 42.15 -59.64 5.14
C SER A 146 43.61 -59.27 5.41
N GLY A 147 44.16 -59.77 6.44
CA GLY A 147 45.57 -59.80 6.81
C GLY A 147 45.71 -60.14 8.27
#